data_7bd26d6e1f5f46d55491cf18d8439903
#
_entry.id   7bd26d6e1f5f46d55491cf18d8439903
#
_cell.length_a   1.000
_cell.length_b   1.000
_cell.length_c   1.000
_cell.angle_alpha   90.00
_cell.angle_beta   90.00
_cell.angle_gamma   90.00
#
_symmetry.space_group_name_H-M   'P 1'
#
loop_
_entity.id
_entity.type
_entity.pdbx_description
1 polymer ?
#
loop_
_entity_poly.entity_id
_entity_poly.type
_entity_poly.pdbx_seq_one_letter_code
_entity_poly.pdbx_strand_id
1 'polypeptide(L)'
;MLAIIIKRAKADDQVGGVVPHLVDGGISILQYADDTILFLEHNLEKAQNMKLLFYNFEQLSGLKINFHKSKIFCFGEAKEFEDQYMGLLGCNTGAFPMRYLGIPIHYKKLSNADWLKVQERFEKCLSSWKGKNLSTGGRLTLINSVLSSLPMYMMSFFEIPKADPKKVGLLSFSILLAMR
;
A
#
# COMPACT_ATOMS: atom_id res chain seq x y z
N MET A 1 -19.34 2.62 6.26
CA MET A 1 -19.84 3.91 6.78
C MET A 1 -18.85 5.05 6.54
N LEU A 2 -17.59 4.97 6.96
CA LEU A 2 -16.59 6.04 6.77
C LEU A 2 -16.46 6.48 5.29
N ALA A 3 -16.35 5.53 4.36
CA ALA A 3 -16.26 5.83 2.92
C ALA A 3 -17.48 6.61 2.39
N ILE A 4 -18.67 6.35 2.92
CA ILE A 4 -19.91 7.06 2.54
C ILE A 4 -19.85 8.51 3.02
N ILE A 5 -19.42 8.73 4.27
CA ILE A 5 -19.28 10.06 4.86
C ILE A 5 -18.27 10.88 4.05
N ILE A 6 -17.09 10.30 3.75
CA ILE A 6 -16.05 10.98 2.95
C ILE A 6 -16.54 11.26 1.53
N LYS A 7 -17.23 10.32 0.88
CA LYS A 7 -17.79 10.53 -0.45
C LYS A 7 -18.79 11.69 -0.49
N ARG A 8 -19.62 11.83 0.54
CA ARG A 8 -20.56 12.94 0.65
C ARG A 8 -19.85 14.27 0.89
N ALA A 9 -18.91 14.30 1.85
CA ALA A 9 -18.12 15.48 2.12
C ALA A 9 -17.30 15.95 0.90
N LYS A 10 -16.86 15.01 0.05
CA LYS A 10 -16.22 15.30 -1.21
C LYS A 10 -17.16 15.92 -2.24
N ALA A 11 -18.41 15.46 -2.31
CA ALA A 11 -19.42 16.05 -3.19
C ALA A 11 -19.75 17.50 -2.76
N ASP A 12 -19.63 17.82 -1.49
CA ASP A 12 -19.82 19.14 -0.91
C ASP A 12 -18.52 19.98 -0.87
N ASP A 13 -17.46 19.56 -1.56
CA ASP A 13 -16.11 20.17 -1.61
C ASP A 13 -15.44 20.42 -0.24
N GLN A 14 -15.91 19.75 0.80
CA GLN A 14 -15.32 19.85 2.15
C GLN A 14 -13.98 19.12 2.26
N VAL A 15 -13.78 18.10 1.43
CA VAL A 15 -12.53 17.35 1.31
C VAL A 15 -12.22 17.09 -0.16
N GLY A 16 -10.95 17.16 -0.53
CA GLY A 16 -10.52 16.90 -1.89
C GLY A 16 -10.14 15.45 -2.15
N GLY A 17 -9.91 15.14 -3.42
CA GLY A 17 -9.31 13.89 -3.85
C GLY A 17 -8.03 14.15 -4.63
N VAL A 18 -7.04 13.28 -4.49
CA VAL A 18 -5.79 13.35 -5.26
C VAL A 18 -5.96 12.73 -6.65
N VAL A 19 -5.10 13.12 -7.59
CA VAL A 19 -5.03 12.63 -8.98
C VAL A 19 -6.36 12.70 -9.77
N PRO A 20 -7.05 13.86 -9.80
CA PRO A 20 -8.32 13.99 -10.50
C PRO A 20 -8.20 13.77 -12.03
N HIS A 21 -6.99 13.89 -12.59
CA HIS A 21 -6.69 13.65 -14.00
C HIS A 21 -6.65 12.16 -14.39
N LEU A 22 -6.57 11.25 -13.42
CA LEU A 22 -6.57 9.80 -13.65
C LEU A 22 -7.90 9.15 -13.25
N VAL A 23 -8.58 9.71 -12.27
CA VAL A 23 -9.85 9.19 -11.76
C VAL A 23 -10.82 10.34 -11.60
N ASP A 24 -12.00 10.24 -12.19
CA ASP A 24 -13.04 11.27 -12.11
C ASP A 24 -13.32 11.66 -10.66
N GLY A 25 -13.14 12.95 -10.39
CA GLY A 25 -13.23 13.51 -9.05
C GLY A 25 -12.07 13.14 -8.11
N GLY A 26 -11.04 12.42 -8.55
CA GLY A 26 -9.87 12.02 -7.75
C GLY A 26 -10.15 10.91 -6.73
N ILE A 27 -9.10 10.36 -6.16
CA ILE A 27 -9.14 9.33 -5.11
C ILE A 27 -9.04 10.02 -3.74
N SER A 28 -9.97 9.75 -2.85
CA SER A 28 -9.96 10.26 -1.47
C SER A 28 -9.80 9.17 -0.42
N ILE A 29 -10.20 7.93 -0.73
CA ILE A 29 -10.13 6.81 0.20
C ILE A 29 -9.89 5.49 -0.54
N LEU A 30 -9.00 4.66 0.00
CA LEU A 30 -8.89 3.23 -0.29
C LEU A 30 -9.10 2.49 1.02
N GLN A 31 -10.02 1.54 1.02
CA GLN A 31 -10.35 0.76 2.21
C GLN A 31 -10.40 -0.73 1.88
N TYR A 32 -9.69 -1.50 2.68
CA TYR A 32 -9.73 -2.96 2.64
C TYR A 32 -9.73 -3.49 4.07
N ALA A 33 -10.84 -4.07 4.48
CA ALA A 33 -11.09 -4.49 5.85
C ALA A 33 -10.87 -3.33 6.87
N ASP A 34 -9.93 -3.49 7.77
CA ASP A 34 -9.49 -2.50 8.77
C ASP A 34 -8.41 -1.53 8.26
N ASP A 35 -7.71 -1.91 7.18
CA ASP A 35 -6.71 -1.06 6.56
C ASP A 35 -7.36 0.02 5.69
N THR A 36 -7.13 1.28 6.03
CA THR A 36 -7.68 2.43 5.31
C THR A 36 -6.57 3.43 4.97
N ILE A 37 -6.48 3.81 3.70
CA ILE A 37 -5.65 4.93 3.23
C ILE A 37 -6.57 6.07 2.84
N LEU A 38 -6.25 7.26 3.33
CA LEU A 38 -6.91 8.50 2.99
C LEU A 38 -5.95 9.38 2.20
N PHE A 39 -6.45 9.96 1.14
CA PHE A 39 -5.71 10.87 0.29
C PHE A 39 -6.26 12.27 0.47
N LEU A 40 -5.40 13.20 0.85
CA LEU A 40 -5.76 14.59 1.07
C LEU A 40 -4.92 15.50 0.18
N GLU A 41 -5.54 16.53 -0.32
CA GLU A 41 -4.84 17.64 -0.96
C GLU A 41 -4.01 18.39 0.09
N HIS A 42 -2.98 19.10 -0.36
CA HIS A 42 -2.25 20.02 0.49
C HIS A 42 -3.11 21.25 0.80
N ASN A 43 -4.00 21.10 1.78
CA ASN A 43 -4.90 22.15 2.27
C ASN A 43 -5.24 21.87 3.74
N LEU A 44 -4.85 22.79 4.63
CA LEU A 44 -5.07 22.63 6.07
C LEU A 44 -6.53 22.68 6.47
N GLU A 45 -7.36 23.49 5.77
CA GLU A 45 -8.78 23.57 6.03
C GLU A 45 -9.47 22.24 5.70
N LYS A 46 -9.17 21.65 4.53
CA LYS A 46 -9.67 20.33 4.16
C LYS A 46 -9.19 19.23 5.11
N ALA A 47 -7.99 19.35 5.66
CA ALA A 47 -7.48 18.43 6.68
C ALA A 47 -8.22 18.60 8.04
N GLN A 48 -8.61 19.82 8.42
CA GLN A 48 -9.46 20.07 9.59
C GLN A 48 -10.86 19.46 9.39
N ASN A 49 -11.44 19.64 8.22
CA ASN A 49 -12.71 19.02 7.85
C ASN A 49 -12.63 17.49 7.96
N MET A 50 -11.54 16.89 7.48
CA MET A 50 -11.35 15.45 7.62
C MET A 50 -11.30 15.01 9.09
N LYS A 51 -10.65 15.76 9.97
CA LYS A 51 -10.66 15.49 11.41
C LYS A 51 -12.06 15.52 12.01
N LEU A 52 -12.88 16.50 11.61
CA LEU A 52 -14.29 16.58 12.03
C LEU A 52 -15.10 15.37 11.52
N LEU A 53 -14.83 14.91 10.28
CA LEU A 53 -15.46 13.71 9.74
C LEU A 53 -15.08 12.46 10.52
N PHE A 54 -13.84 12.35 10.98
CA PHE A 54 -13.43 11.25 11.88
C PHE A 54 -14.17 11.28 13.20
N TYR A 55 -14.28 12.44 13.81
CA TYR A 55 -15.04 12.60 15.05
C TYR A 55 -16.51 12.18 14.85
N ASN A 56 -17.15 12.66 13.79
CA ASN A 56 -18.52 12.30 13.45
C ASN A 56 -18.66 10.79 13.20
N PHE A 57 -17.69 10.19 12.50
CA PHE A 57 -17.67 8.75 12.28
C PHE A 57 -17.60 7.98 13.60
N GLU A 58 -16.74 8.38 14.53
CA GLU A 58 -16.63 7.75 15.85
C GLU A 58 -17.93 7.86 16.64
N GLN A 59 -18.57 9.03 16.64
CA GLN A 59 -19.84 9.25 17.35
C GLN A 59 -20.99 8.40 16.77
N LEU A 60 -21.06 8.30 15.44
CA LEU A 60 -22.14 7.59 14.75
C LEU A 60 -21.94 6.07 14.74
N SER A 61 -20.70 5.59 14.73
CA SER A 61 -20.41 4.16 14.62
C SER A 61 -20.13 3.48 15.94
N GLY A 62 -19.73 4.23 16.97
CA GLY A 62 -19.18 3.69 18.20
C GLY A 62 -17.77 3.11 18.06
N LEU A 63 -17.19 3.11 16.84
CA LEU A 63 -15.82 2.67 16.59
C LEU A 63 -14.87 3.83 16.88
N LYS A 64 -13.63 3.51 17.28
CA LYS A 64 -12.58 4.51 17.50
C LYS A 64 -11.44 4.33 16.51
N ILE A 65 -10.97 5.45 15.94
CA ILE A 65 -9.80 5.47 15.08
C ILE A 65 -8.55 5.41 15.96
N ASN A 66 -7.65 4.50 15.64
CA ASN A 66 -6.39 4.38 16.39
C ASN A 66 -5.32 5.28 15.77
N PHE A 67 -5.30 6.55 16.19
CA PHE A 67 -4.33 7.54 15.71
C PHE A 67 -2.88 7.19 16.05
N HIS A 68 -2.63 6.44 17.13
CA HIS A 68 -1.27 6.00 17.49
C HIS A 68 -0.70 4.96 16.52
N LYS A 69 -1.58 4.14 15.91
CA LYS A 69 -1.18 3.19 14.85
C LYS A 69 -1.24 3.81 13.45
N SER A 70 -1.93 4.92 13.30
CA SER A 70 -2.05 5.64 12.04
C SER A 70 -0.81 6.47 11.76
N LYS A 71 -0.48 6.64 10.48
CA LYS A 71 0.68 7.42 10.05
C LYS A 71 0.30 8.38 8.94
N ILE A 72 0.92 9.54 8.96
CA ILE A 72 0.83 10.53 7.89
C ILE A 72 2.06 10.38 7.00
N PHE A 73 1.84 10.47 5.70
CA PHE A 73 2.88 10.43 4.68
C PHE A 73 2.78 11.69 3.83
N CYS A 74 3.62 12.66 4.10
CA CYS A 74 3.67 13.91 3.35
C CYS A 74 4.67 13.80 2.19
N PHE A 75 4.32 14.36 1.03
CA PHE A 75 5.19 14.45 -0.14
C PHE A 75 4.94 15.75 -0.91
N GLY A 76 5.91 16.13 -1.77
CA GLY A 76 5.87 17.42 -2.45
C GLY A 76 5.93 18.58 -1.44
N GLU A 77 5.17 19.62 -1.70
CA GLU A 77 5.09 20.84 -0.87
C GLU A 77 4.53 20.56 0.54
N ALA A 78 3.65 19.57 0.68
CA ALA A 78 3.07 19.19 1.97
C ALA A 78 4.13 18.75 3.00
N LYS A 79 5.34 18.37 2.55
CA LYS A 79 6.41 17.92 3.44
C LYS A 79 6.92 19.02 4.38
N GLU A 80 6.88 20.27 3.95
CA GLU A 80 7.29 21.41 4.78
C GLU A 80 6.28 21.69 5.91
N PHE A 81 5.06 21.18 5.78
CA PHE A 81 3.96 21.35 6.74
C PHE A 81 3.66 20.07 7.54
N GLU A 82 4.56 19.09 7.51
CA GLU A 82 4.36 17.76 8.12
C GLU A 82 4.03 17.86 9.61
N ASP A 83 4.73 18.73 10.37
CA ASP A 83 4.49 18.94 11.79
C ASP A 83 3.09 19.52 12.07
N GLN A 84 2.61 20.40 11.19
CA GLN A 84 1.27 20.99 11.32
C GLN A 84 0.19 19.92 11.11
N TYR A 85 0.34 19.07 10.09
CA TYR A 85 -0.58 17.96 9.85
C TYR A 85 -0.53 16.91 10.96
N MET A 86 0.66 16.63 11.49
CA MET A 86 0.85 15.72 12.63
C MET A 86 0.11 16.24 13.87
N GLY A 87 0.31 17.51 14.22
CA GLY A 87 -0.38 18.15 15.34
C GLY A 87 -1.90 18.22 15.15
N LEU A 88 -2.35 18.49 13.91
CA LEU A 88 -3.76 18.56 13.57
C LEU A 88 -4.44 17.20 13.68
N LEU A 89 -3.91 16.15 13.06
CA LEU A 89 -4.55 14.84 12.98
C LEU A 89 -4.21 13.94 14.17
N GLY A 90 -3.17 14.24 14.93
CA GLY A 90 -2.76 13.45 16.10
C GLY A 90 -2.11 12.11 15.74
N CYS A 91 -1.53 12.02 14.53
CA CYS A 91 -0.85 10.82 14.04
C CYS A 91 0.66 11.05 13.95
N ASN A 92 1.43 9.95 14.01
CA ASN A 92 2.86 10.00 13.75
C ASN A 92 3.15 10.10 12.26
N THR A 93 4.32 10.62 11.90
CA THR A 93 4.80 10.64 10.52
C THR A 93 5.33 9.28 10.09
N GLY A 94 5.23 9.00 8.80
CA GLY A 94 5.74 7.79 8.17
C GLY A 94 6.72 8.12 7.04
N ALA A 95 7.70 7.24 6.81
CA ALA A 95 8.62 7.37 5.69
C ALA A 95 8.21 6.44 4.54
N PHE A 96 8.37 6.94 3.30
CA PHE A 96 8.19 6.10 2.12
C PHE A 96 9.37 5.12 1.95
N PRO A 97 9.12 3.93 1.38
CA PRO A 97 7.85 3.41 0.89
C PRO A 97 6.90 3.00 2.03
N MET A 98 5.64 3.38 1.95
CA MET A 98 4.63 2.87 2.86
C MET A 98 4.18 1.47 2.43
N ARG A 99 3.75 0.64 3.37
CA ARG A 99 3.21 -0.70 3.07
C ARG A 99 1.70 -0.69 3.15
N TYR A 100 1.07 -1.18 2.08
CA TYR A 100 -0.37 -1.41 2.03
C TYR A 100 -0.66 -2.76 1.42
N LEU A 101 -1.36 -3.62 2.13
CA LEU A 101 -1.66 -4.99 1.72
C LEU A 101 -0.41 -5.80 1.30
N GLY A 102 0.72 -5.53 1.96
CA GLY A 102 2.00 -6.17 1.63
C GLY A 102 2.78 -5.55 0.47
N ILE A 103 2.21 -4.56 -0.22
CA ILE A 103 2.81 -3.84 -1.34
C ILE A 103 3.52 -2.57 -0.84
N PRO A 104 4.76 -2.29 -1.27
CA PRO A 104 5.41 -1.02 -1.01
C PRO A 104 4.83 0.05 -1.96
N ILE A 105 4.15 1.05 -1.41
CA ILE A 105 3.64 2.20 -2.18
C ILE A 105 4.62 3.36 -2.03
N HIS A 106 5.00 3.97 -3.14
CA HIS A 106 5.86 5.14 -3.19
C HIS A 106 5.34 6.12 -4.25
N TYR A 107 5.50 7.43 -4.02
CA TYR A 107 5.17 8.49 -5.00
C TYR A 107 6.20 8.58 -6.13
N LYS A 108 7.36 7.92 -5.99
CA LYS A 108 8.37 7.73 -7.04
C LYS A 108 8.42 6.28 -7.47
N LYS A 109 9.00 6.01 -8.63
CA LYS A 109 9.29 4.64 -9.09
C LYS A 109 10.09 3.90 -8.00
N LEU A 110 9.71 2.67 -7.72
CA LEU A 110 10.39 1.84 -6.73
C LEU A 110 11.86 1.66 -7.09
N SER A 111 12.72 1.80 -6.10
CA SER A 111 14.16 1.60 -6.23
C SER A 111 14.50 0.10 -6.26
N ASN A 112 15.70 -0.24 -6.74
CA ASN A 112 16.19 -1.61 -6.67
C ASN A 112 16.25 -2.15 -5.23
N ALA A 113 16.48 -1.27 -4.23
CA ALA A 113 16.48 -1.64 -2.82
C ALA A 113 15.09 -2.08 -2.32
N ASP A 114 14.03 -1.49 -2.85
CA ASP A 114 12.67 -1.88 -2.51
C ASP A 114 12.32 -3.26 -3.10
N TRP A 115 12.85 -3.56 -4.29
CA TRP A 115 12.73 -4.88 -4.91
C TRP A 115 13.54 -5.96 -4.18
N LEU A 116 14.68 -5.62 -3.59
CA LEU A 116 15.46 -6.58 -2.78
C LEU A 116 14.64 -7.16 -1.62
N LYS A 117 13.84 -6.33 -0.95
CA LYS A 117 12.95 -6.80 0.14
C LYS A 117 11.91 -7.81 -0.35
N VAL A 118 11.45 -7.66 -1.59
CA VAL A 118 10.53 -8.63 -2.22
C VAL A 118 11.26 -9.92 -2.52
N GLN A 119 12.48 -9.82 -3.05
CA GLN A 119 13.35 -10.96 -3.35
C GLN A 119 13.70 -11.74 -2.07
N GLU A 120 14.12 -11.06 -1.01
CA GLU A 120 14.41 -11.67 0.30
C GLU A 120 13.21 -12.45 0.86
N ARG A 121 12.00 -11.88 0.72
CA ARG A 121 10.78 -12.56 1.16
C ARG A 121 10.52 -13.82 0.35
N PHE A 122 10.78 -13.78 -0.95
CA PHE A 122 10.67 -14.90 -1.86
C PHE A 122 11.71 -15.99 -1.52
N GLU A 123 12.98 -15.60 -1.32
CA GLU A 123 14.05 -16.50 -0.92
C GLU A 123 13.80 -17.13 0.44
N LYS A 124 13.23 -16.38 1.38
CA LYS A 124 12.83 -16.92 2.70
C LYS A 124 11.73 -17.97 2.57
N CYS A 125 10.75 -17.75 1.73
CA CYS A 125 9.76 -18.78 1.41
C CYS A 125 10.41 -20.02 0.79
N LEU A 126 11.28 -19.84 -0.19
CA LEU A 126 12.02 -20.93 -0.83
C LEU A 126 12.95 -21.70 0.12
N SER A 127 13.65 -21.00 1.00
CA SER A 127 14.61 -21.64 1.93
C SER A 127 13.92 -22.53 2.95
N SER A 128 12.71 -22.16 3.38
CA SER A 128 11.93 -23.01 4.29
C SER A 128 11.47 -24.32 3.61
N TRP A 129 11.48 -24.38 2.27
CA TRP A 129 11.03 -25.54 1.48
C TRP A 129 12.16 -26.44 0.96
N LYS A 130 13.41 -26.05 1.14
CA LYS A 130 14.56 -26.91 0.88
C LYS A 130 14.62 -28.14 1.79
N GLY A 131 13.64 -28.30 2.69
CA GLY A 131 13.47 -29.49 3.50
C GLY A 131 13.31 -30.75 2.64
N LYS A 132 14.18 -31.73 2.88
CA LYS A 132 14.33 -32.99 2.11
C LYS A 132 13.11 -33.91 2.07
N ASN A 133 11.97 -33.51 2.64
CA ASN A 133 10.84 -34.40 2.94
C ASN A 133 9.62 -34.20 2.02
N LEU A 134 9.70 -33.34 1.00
CA LEU A 134 8.58 -33.14 0.07
C LEU A 134 8.71 -34.06 -1.14
N SER A 135 7.63 -34.79 -1.43
CA SER A 135 7.50 -35.56 -2.66
C SER A 135 7.50 -34.63 -3.89
N THR A 136 7.75 -35.17 -5.07
CA THR A 136 7.74 -34.40 -6.33
C THR A 136 6.39 -33.70 -6.57
N GLY A 137 5.27 -34.37 -6.27
CA GLY A 137 3.93 -33.77 -6.34
C GLY A 137 3.74 -32.64 -5.32
N GLY A 138 4.22 -32.81 -4.08
CA GLY A 138 4.17 -31.78 -3.06
C GLY A 138 4.98 -30.53 -3.45
N ARG A 139 6.13 -30.71 -4.09
CA ARG A 139 6.96 -29.59 -4.60
C ARG A 139 6.23 -28.85 -5.73
N LEU A 140 5.59 -29.58 -6.66
CA LEU A 140 4.85 -28.95 -7.76
C LEU A 140 3.63 -28.16 -7.27
N THR A 141 2.88 -28.73 -6.34
CA THR A 141 1.74 -28.02 -5.71
C THR A 141 2.18 -26.74 -5.01
N LEU A 142 3.30 -26.80 -4.31
CA LEU A 142 3.87 -25.68 -3.58
C LEU A 142 4.38 -24.56 -4.52
N ILE A 143 5.05 -24.95 -5.61
CA ILE A 143 5.48 -24.02 -6.66
C ILE A 143 4.27 -23.31 -7.26
N ASN A 144 3.23 -24.03 -7.61
CA ASN A 144 2.04 -23.44 -8.23
C ASN A 144 1.22 -22.56 -7.27
N SER A 145 1.12 -22.92 -6.01
CA SER A 145 0.27 -22.20 -5.06
C SER A 145 0.93 -20.96 -4.44
N VAL A 146 2.24 -21.00 -4.23
CA VAL A 146 2.93 -19.92 -3.49
C VAL A 146 3.96 -19.16 -4.33
N LEU A 147 4.77 -19.88 -5.12
CA LEU A 147 5.82 -19.22 -5.92
C LEU A 147 5.26 -18.45 -7.11
N SER A 148 4.16 -18.91 -7.70
CA SER A 148 3.50 -18.16 -8.77
C SER A 148 2.66 -16.99 -8.24
N SER A 149 2.03 -17.14 -7.07
CA SER A 149 1.13 -16.11 -6.55
C SER A 149 1.87 -14.85 -6.05
N LEU A 150 3.02 -14.98 -5.41
CA LEU A 150 3.77 -13.84 -4.86
C LEU A 150 4.32 -12.88 -5.95
N PRO A 151 5.03 -13.39 -6.99
CA PRO A 151 5.50 -12.51 -8.07
C PRO A 151 4.34 -11.95 -8.91
N MET A 152 3.31 -12.74 -9.21
CA MET A 152 2.15 -12.28 -9.98
C MET A 152 1.43 -11.14 -9.26
N TYR A 153 1.26 -11.24 -7.94
CA TYR A 153 0.67 -10.18 -7.13
C TYR A 153 1.47 -8.88 -7.22
N MET A 154 2.80 -8.94 -7.13
CA MET A 154 3.66 -7.76 -7.24
C MET A 154 3.72 -7.22 -8.68
N MET A 155 3.81 -8.11 -9.68
CA MET A 155 3.86 -7.74 -11.09
C MET A 155 2.54 -7.18 -11.63
N SER A 156 1.41 -7.44 -10.97
CA SER A 156 0.13 -6.82 -11.34
C SER A 156 0.08 -5.32 -11.00
N PHE A 157 0.97 -4.84 -10.12
CA PHE A 157 1.02 -3.44 -9.69
C PHE A 157 2.28 -2.70 -10.19
N PHE A 158 3.38 -3.40 -10.40
CA PHE A 158 4.67 -2.78 -10.71
C PHE A 158 5.35 -3.40 -11.92
N GLU A 159 5.92 -2.55 -12.76
CA GLU A 159 6.83 -2.99 -13.80
C GLU A 159 8.14 -3.49 -13.20
N ILE A 160 8.63 -4.63 -13.69
CA ILE A 160 9.91 -5.20 -13.28
C ILE A 160 11.03 -4.27 -13.75
N PRO A 161 12.00 -3.92 -12.88
CA PRO A 161 13.17 -3.16 -13.30
C PRO A 161 13.96 -3.90 -14.39
N LYS A 162 14.23 -3.24 -15.51
CA LYS A 162 14.97 -3.82 -16.64
C LYS A 162 16.47 -4.03 -16.35
N ALA A 163 16.96 -3.68 -15.15
CA ALA A 163 18.35 -3.42 -14.88
C ALA A 163 19.23 -4.62 -14.47
N ASP A 164 18.70 -5.83 -14.28
CA ASP A 164 19.56 -6.97 -13.94
C ASP A 164 18.99 -8.31 -14.44
N PRO A 165 19.48 -8.80 -15.61
CA PRO A 165 19.00 -10.06 -16.19
C PRO A 165 19.20 -11.26 -15.26
N LYS A 166 20.19 -11.22 -14.35
CA LYS A 166 20.43 -12.31 -13.40
C LYS A 166 19.39 -12.36 -12.28
N LYS A 167 18.89 -11.19 -11.84
CA LYS A 167 17.84 -11.08 -10.82
C LYS A 167 16.44 -11.34 -11.41
N VAL A 168 16.23 -10.86 -12.63
CA VAL A 168 15.03 -11.18 -13.43
C VAL A 168 15.02 -12.67 -13.81
N GLY A 169 16.19 -13.26 -14.05
CA GLY A 169 16.36 -14.68 -14.36
C GLY A 169 15.87 -15.60 -13.23
N LEU A 170 16.08 -15.23 -11.97
CA LEU A 170 15.54 -16.01 -10.83
C LEU A 170 14.01 -15.95 -10.77
N LEU A 171 13.43 -14.78 -11.01
CA LEU A 171 11.96 -14.61 -11.08
C LEU A 171 11.39 -15.28 -12.33
N SER A 172 12.04 -15.12 -13.49
CA SER A 172 11.63 -15.74 -14.75
C SER A 172 11.80 -17.26 -14.73
N PHE A 173 12.86 -17.77 -14.13
CA PHE A 173 13.12 -19.20 -14.01
C PHE A 173 12.10 -19.89 -13.08
N SER A 174 11.66 -19.20 -12.03
CA SER A 174 10.61 -19.68 -11.15
C SER A 174 9.25 -19.67 -11.84
N ILE A 175 8.98 -18.70 -12.70
CA ILE A 175 7.76 -18.64 -13.54
C ILE A 175 7.81 -19.71 -14.62
N LEU A 176 8.96 -19.92 -15.27
CA LEU A 176 9.14 -20.95 -16.30
C LEU A 176 9.05 -22.40 -15.75
N LEU A 177 9.51 -22.62 -14.51
CA LEU A 177 9.33 -23.88 -13.80
C LEU A 177 7.88 -24.13 -13.38
N ALA A 178 7.09 -23.06 -13.17
CA ALA A 178 5.67 -23.15 -12.85
C ALA A 178 4.78 -23.35 -14.09
N MET A 179 5.30 -23.06 -15.30
CA MET A 179 4.58 -23.20 -16.58
C MET A 179 4.92 -24.52 -17.35
N ARG A 180 5.75 -25.39 -16.79
CA ARG A 180 6.00 -26.75 -17.27
C ARG A 180 5.49 -27.76 -16.25
#